data_2b0c392ddf2e558141ced586b54b6d3f
#
_entry.id   2b0c392ddf2e558141ced586b54b6d3f
#
_cell.length_a   1.000
_cell.length_b   1.000
_cell.length_c   1.000
_cell.angle_alpha   90.00
_cell.angle_beta   90.00
_cell.angle_gamma   90.00
#
_symmetry.space_group_name_H-M   'P 1'
#
loop_
_entity.id
_entity.type
_entity.pdbx_description
1 polymer ?
#
loop_
_entity_poly.entity_id
_entity_poly.type
_entity_poly.pdbx_seq_one_letter_code
_entity_poly.pdbx_strand_id
1 'polypeptide(L)'
;MVVKAIQYNRFGNEKVLELVNITSESLGMNQVRVKVFAVGLNPIDYKTFEGAKPLRFLSFLTKLKQPSRWFESKSSLFPRGVARDFAGVITEIGEGVSCFSVGDKVFGTIISDPGLGTKRGALATEICVNESEIALKPDNIDMYHAATMGVASLTVGGAFRRIHLNSKDVVVISAASGGIGSIAVQYAVAKGATVIGLARKNNAEYLESFGAIPVSYEEDIQKSILSVAPKPITKFLDCYGGDYVKLAFHLGLNGTDIGTLVPSPFVMIKGAQFTGPRHSTYDDFKILEEMVSDGKVQLNIEKEYSFSLESVREAYRSLKLGHTRGKRIIKIRE
;
A
#
# COMPACT_ATOMS: atom_id res chain seq x y z
N MET A 1 10.76 -28.30 -1.22
CA MET A 1 10.12 -27.97 0.10
C MET A 1 8.65 -27.65 -0.17
N VAL A 2 7.74 -27.97 0.75
CA VAL A 2 6.30 -27.69 0.60
C VAL A 2 5.99 -26.37 1.26
N VAL A 3 5.35 -25.47 0.52
CA VAL A 3 4.95 -24.13 0.97
C VAL A 3 3.43 -24.06 1.04
N LYS A 4 2.89 -23.66 2.19
CA LYS A 4 1.45 -23.35 2.30
C LYS A 4 1.20 -21.95 1.80
N ALA A 5 0.21 -21.75 0.92
CA ALA A 5 -0.12 -20.46 0.32
C ALA A 5 -1.63 -20.26 0.16
N ILE A 6 -2.07 -19.02 0.16
CA ILE A 6 -3.43 -18.65 -0.26
C ILE A 6 -3.38 -18.23 -1.73
N GLN A 7 -4.22 -18.89 -2.54
CA GLN A 7 -4.35 -18.62 -3.97
C GLN A 7 -5.82 -18.54 -4.39
N TYR A 8 -6.06 -18.11 -5.62
CA TYR A 8 -7.38 -18.15 -6.25
C TYR A 8 -7.25 -18.53 -7.73
N ASN A 9 -8.29 -19.24 -8.23
CA ASN A 9 -8.34 -19.81 -9.59
C ASN A 9 -9.41 -19.13 -10.48
N ARG A 10 -10.16 -18.18 -9.95
CA ARG A 10 -11.18 -17.37 -10.66
C ARG A 10 -11.40 -16.07 -9.92
N PHE A 11 -11.90 -15.06 -10.61
CA PHE A 11 -12.31 -13.81 -9.97
C PHE A 11 -13.59 -14.01 -9.14
N GLY A 12 -13.68 -13.31 -8.01
CA GLY A 12 -14.85 -13.32 -7.14
C GLY A 12 -14.54 -12.67 -5.79
N ASN A 13 -15.49 -12.75 -4.87
CA ASN A 13 -15.29 -12.27 -3.50
C ASN A 13 -14.31 -13.18 -2.74
N GLU A 14 -14.10 -12.93 -1.46
CA GLU A 14 -13.15 -13.68 -0.61
C GLU A 14 -13.39 -15.20 -0.55
N LYS A 15 -14.55 -15.70 -1.00
CA LYS A 15 -14.86 -17.13 -1.06
C LYS A 15 -14.06 -17.89 -2.12
N VAL A 16 -13.49 -17.17 -3.12
CA VAL A 16 -12.63 -17.79 -4.16
C VAL A 16 -11.24 -18.13 -3.65
N LEU A 17 -10.86 -17.64 -2.46
CA LEU A 17 -9.57 -17.92 -1.85
C LEU A 17 -9.50 -19.38 -1.37
N GLU A 18 -8.37 -20.02 -1.63
CA GLU A 18 -8.09 -21.41 -1.29
C GLU A 18 -6.73 -21.51 -0.59
N LEU A 19 -6.65 -22.31 0.47
CA LEU A 19 -5.38 -22.67 1.09
C LEU A 19 -4.82 -23.90 0.38
N VAL A 20 -3.65 -23.78 -0.18
CA VAL A 20 -3.01 -24.81 -1.01
C VAL A 20 -1.60 -25.11 -0.54
N ASN A 21 -1.12 -26.31 -0.87
CA ASN A 21 0.29 -26.65 -0.78
C ASN A 21 0.91 -26.54 -2.19
N ILE A 22 1.96 -25.76 -2.30
CA ILE A 22 2.71 -25.58 -3.54
C ILE A 22 4.17 -26.00 -3.35
N THR A 23 4.84 -26.30 -4.44
CA THR A 23 6.30 -26.53 -4.40
C THR A 23 7.02 -25.19 -4.30
N SER A 24 8.04 -25.11 -3.44
CA SER A 24 8.91 -23.94 -3.36
C SER A 24 9.55 -23.67 -4.73
N GLU A 25 9.50 -22.40 -5.17
CA GLU A 25 10.09 -21.99 -6.44
C GLU A 25 11.62 -22.04 -6.34
N SER A 26 12.30 -22.33 -7.47
CA SER A 26 13.75 -22.16 -7.55
C SER A 26 14.11 -20.67 -7.50
N LEU A 27 15.21 -20.33 -6.82
CA LEU A 27 15.70 -18.96 -6.79
C LEU A 27 16.24 -18.55 -8.17
N GLY A 28 15.79 -17.39 -8.62
CA GLY A 28 16.35 -16.73 -9.80
C GLY A 28 17.52 -15.81 -9.45
N MET A 29 18.15 -15.25 -10.47
CA MET A 29 19.18 -14.21 -10.33
C MET A 29 18.57 -12.98 -9.62
N ASN A 30 19.34 -12.34 -8.70
CA ASN A 30 18.94 -11.19 -7.90
C ASN A 30 17.68 -11.42 -7.03
N GLN A 31 17.37 -12.67 -6.71
CA GLN A 31 16.25 -13.03 -5.84
C GLN A 31 16.73 -13.56 -4.49
N VAL A 32 15.89 -13.36 -3.50
CA VAL A 32 16.04 -13.94 -2.16
C VAL A 32 14.84 -14.77 -1.80
N ARG A 33 15.04 -15.81 -1.02
CA ARG A 33 13.99 -16.59 -0.40
C ARG A 33 13.71 -16.03 0.99
N VAL A 34 12.46 -15.68 1.24
CA VAL A 34 12.04 -15.12 2.52
C VAL A 34 11.07 -16.08 3.21
N LYS A 35 11.42 -16.49 4.42
CA LYS A 35 10.52 -17.14 5.36
C LYS A 35 9.61 -16.07 5.94
N VAL A 36 8.32 -16.08 5.58
CA VAL A 36 7.37 -15.04 5.94
C VAL A 36 6.88 -15.20 7.38
N PHE A 37 6.86 -14.10 8.12
CA PHE A 37 6.33 -14.01 9.49
C PHE A 37 4.96 -13.33 9.53
N ALA A 38 4.78 -12.27 8.77
CA ALA A 38 3.53 -11.54 8.71
C ALA A 38 3.29 -10.95 7.32
N VAL A 39 2.03 -10.69 7.02
CA VAL A 39 1.56 -10.11 5.76
C VAL A 39 0.63 -8.95 6.06
N GLY A 40 0.94 -7.78 5.53
CA GLY A 40 0.09 -6.60 5.60
C GLY A 40 -1.00 -6.61 4.52
N LEU A 41 -2.23 -6.30 4.90
CA LEU A 41 -3.36 -6.29 3.97
C LEU A 41 -3.59 -4.90 3.38
N ASN A 42 -3.91 -4.87 2.09
CA ASN A 42 -4.19 -3.65 1.35
C ASN A 42 -5.48 -3.76 0.52
N PRO A 43 -6.21 -2.66 0.32
CA PRO A 43 -7.40 -2.68 -0.54
C PRO A 43 -7.13 -3.16 -1.98
N ILE A 44 -5.91 -3.00 -2.48
CA ILE A 44 -5.54 -3.48 -3.81
C ILE A 44 -5.59 -5.01 -3.90
N ASP A 45 -5.39 -5.72 -2.81
CA ASP A 45 -5.39 -7.18 -2.78
C ASP A 45 -6.79 -7.72 -3.15
N TYR A 46 -7.84 -7.27 -2.44
CA TYR A 46 -9.20 -7.73 -2.76
C TYR A 46 -9.70 -7.19 -4.10
N LYS A 47 -9.33 -5.96 -4.48
CA LYS A 47 -9.65 -5.44 -5.81
C LYS A 47 -9.04 -6.29 -6.92
N THR A 48 -7.88 -6.91 -6.67
CA THR A 48 -7.20 -7.79 -7.62
C THR A 48 -7.91 -9.13 -7.74
N PHE A 49 -8.20 -9.82 -6.64
CA PHE A 49 -8.88 -11.12 -6.73
C PHE A 49 -10.37 -11.00 -7.08
N GLU A 50 -11.02 -9.86 -6.85
CA GLU A 50 -12.37 -9.58 -7.37
C GLU A 50 -12.35 -9.26 -8.88
N GLY A 51 -11.18 -9.02 -9.46
CA GLY A 51 -11.06 -8.65 -10.87
C GLY A 51 -11.71 -7.31 -11.19
N ALA A 52 -11.51 -6.31 -10.32
CA ALA A 52 -12.11 -4.99 -10.45
C ALA A 52 -11.93 -4.41 -11.86
N LYS A 53 -13.02 -3.90 -12.46
CA LYS A 53 -13.04 -3.41 -13.84
C LYS A 53 -11.90 -2.43 -14.18
N PRO A 54 -11.56 -1.44 -13.32
CA PRO A 54 -10.44 -0.52 -13.61
C PRO A 54 -9.09 -1.24 -13.73
N LEU A 55 -8.84 -2.27 -12.90
CA LEU A 55 -7.59 -3.03 -12.94
C LEU A 55 -7.51 -3.90 -14.20
N ARG A 56 -8.61 -4.51 -14.61
CA ARG A 56 -8.69 -5.29 -15.85
C ARG A 56 -8.48 -4.40 -17.08
N PHE A 57 -9.07 -3.22 -17.10
CA PHE A 57 -8.87 -2.23 -18.16
C PHE A 57 -7.42 -1.76 -18.23
N LEU A 58 -6.81 -1.45 -17.10
CA LEU A 58 -5.40 -1.04 -17.04
C LEU A 58 -4.47 -2.17 -17.51
N SER A 59 -4.76 -3.42 -17.13
CA SER A 59 -4.04 -4.60 -17.64
C SER A 59 -4.15 -4.74 -19.17
N PHE A 60 -5.32 -4.48 -19.72
CA PHE A 60 -5.54 -4.48 -21.17
C PHE A 60 -4.72 -3.39 -21.88
N LEU A 61 -4.74 -2.15 -21.36
CA LEU A 61 -3.94 -1.05 -21.89
C LEU A 61 -2.43 -1.33 -21.84
N THR A 62 -1.96 -1.99 -20.78
CA THR A 62 -0.55 -2.37 -20.66
C THR A 62 -0.17 -3.40 -21.72
N LYS A 63 -1.03 -4.37 -22.00
CA LYS A 63 -0.82 -5.35 -23.07
C LYS A 63 -0.79 -4.68 -24.46
N LEU A 64 -1.67 -3.70 -24.71
CA LEU A 64 -1.66 -2.96 -25.99
C LEU A 64 -0.32 -2.23 -26.24
N LYS A 65 0.32 -1.74 -25.20
CA LYS A 65 1.61 -1.05 -25.29
C LYS A 65 2.83 -1.99 -25.42
N GLN A 66 2.65 -3.29 -25.17
CA GLN A 66 3.72 -4.30 -25.22
C GLN A 66 3.27 -5.49 -26.08
N PRO A 67 3.44 -5.41 -27.42
CA PRO A 67 2.98 -6.47 -28.34
C PRO A 67 3.55 -7.87 -28.05
N SER A 68 4.74 -7.96 -27.48
CA SER A 68 5.34 -9.23 -27.04
C SER A 68 4.49 -9.99 -26.02
N ARG A 69 3.67 -9.30 -25.25
CA ARG A 69 2.74 -9.90 -24.27
C ARG A 69 1.43 -10.43 -24.87
N TRP A 70 1.16 -10.18 -26.16
CA TRP A 70 -0.03 -10.69 -26.83
C TRP A 70 0.01 -12.21 -26.99
N PHE A 71 1.20 -12.77 -27.08
CA PHE A 71 1.42 -14.22 -27.23
C PHE A 71 1.48 -14.96 -25.88
N GLU A 72 1.40 -14.23 -24.75
CA GLU A 72 1.24 -14.88 -23.44
C GLU A 72 -0.11 -15.61 -23.41
N SER A 73 -0.04 -16.93 -23.27
CA SER A 73 -1.20 -17.83 -23.30
C SER A 73 -2.28 -17.41 -22.30
N LYS A 74 -3.54 -17.45 -22.72
CA LYS A 74 -4.71 -17.26 -21.83
C LYS A 74 -4.75 -18.28 -20.68
N SER A 75 -4.12 -19.43 -20.82
CA SER A 75 -4.00 -20.47 -19.78
C SER A 75 -3.16 -20.01 -18.58
N SER A 76 -2.44 -18.90 -18.71
CA SER A 76 -1.57 -18.36 -17.69
C SER A 76 -2.23 -17.34 -16.74
N LEU A 77 -3.54 -17.10 -16.79
CA LEU A 77 -4.16 -16.10 -15.91
C LEU A 77 -4.24 -16.55 -14.45
N PHE A 78 -4.41 -17.84 -14.23
CA PHE A 78 -4.52 -18.47 -12.91
C PHE A 78 -3.59 -19.69 -12.80
N PRO A 79 -3.27 -20.20 -11.58
CA PRO A 79 -3.61 -19.64 -10.27
C PRO A 79 -2.86 -18.33 -9.97
N ARG A 80 -3.35 -17.57 -8.98
CA ARG A 80 -2.73 -16.33 -8.52
C ARG A 80 -2.64 -16.32 -7.00
N GLY A 81 -1.50 -15.90 -6.48
CA GLY A 81 -1.30 -15.61 -5.07
C GLY A 81 -2.01 -14.33 -4.64
N VAL A 82 -2.06 -14.10 -3.34
CA VAL A 82 -2.79 -13.02 -2.69
C VAL A 82 -1.86 -12.22 -1.79
N ALA A 83 -2.17 -10.94 -1.62
CA ALA A 83 -1.42 -9.94 -0.87
C ALA A 83 -0.05 -9.58 -1.47
N ARG A 84 0.48 -8.47 -1.01
CA ARG A 84 1.75 -7.93 -1.50
C ARG A 84 2.74 -7.65 -0.39
N ASP A 85 2.29 -7.06 0.72
CA ASP A 85 3.15 -6.66 1.83
C ASP A 85 3.52 -7.85 2.70
N PHE A 86 4.77 -7.91 3.10
CA PHE A 86 5.27 -8.95 3.99
C PHE A 86 6.43 -8.45 4.85
N ALA A 87 6.69 -9.19 5.94
CA ALA A 87 7.95 -9.15 6.66
C ALA A 87 8.38 -10.57 6.99
N GLY A 88 9.69 -10.80 7.02
CA GLY A 88 10.24 -12.13 7.24
C GLY A 88 11.75 -12.12 7.38
N VAL A 89 12.33 -13.33 7.29
CA VAL A 89 13.78 -13.56 7.38
C VAL A 89 14.26 -14.20 6.09
N ILE A 90 15.36 -13.71 5.55
CA ILE A 90 16.02 -14.30 4.39
C ILE A 90 16.62 -15.66 4.77
N THR A 91 16.25 -16.70 4.05
CA THR A 91 16.75 -18.06 4.27
C THR A 91 17.70 -18.55 3.17
N GLU A 92 17.66 -17.91 1.99
CA GLU A 92 18.52 -18.24 0.85
C GLU A 92 18.68 -17.01 -0.03
N ILE A 93 19.84 -16.83 -0.63
CA ILE A 93 20.13 -15.75 -1.58
C ILE A 93 20.53 -16.35 -2.93
N GLY A 94 20.00 -15.79 -4.02
CA GLY A 94 20.34 -16.16 -5.37
C GLY A 94 21.62 -15.49 -5.87
N GLU A 95 22.10 -15.94 -7.01
CA GLU A 95 23.23 -15.31 -7.69
C GLU A 95 22.96 -13.84 -8.00
N GLY A 96 23.95 -12.97 -7.78
CA GLY A 96 23.84 -11.53 -8.04
C GLY A 96 23.31 -10.69 -6.87
N VAL A 97 22.75 -11.30 -5.81
CA VAL A 97 22.36 -10.57 -4.59
C VAL A 97 23.61 -10.11 -3.85
N SER A 98 23.73 -8.81 -3.61
CA SER A 98 24.91 -8.21 -2.95
C SER A 98 24.59 -7.37 -1.72
N CYS A 99 23.31 -6.94 -1.57
CA CYS A 99 22.91 -6.01 -0.50
C CYS A 99 22.30 -6.71 0.72
N PHE A 100 22.12 -8.04 0.67
CA PHE A 100 21.46 -8.81 1.72
C PHE A 100 22.21 -10.10 2.02
N SER A 101 22.00 -10.61 3.24
CA SER A 101 22.58 -11.86 3.74
C SER A 101 21.51 -12.79 4.27
N VAL A 102 21.80 -14.10 4.31
CA VAL A 102 20.95 -15.08 5.01
C VAL A 102 20.88 -14.71 6.50
N GLY A 103 19.68 -14.70 7.04
CA GLY A 103 19.39 -14.26 8.42
C GLY A 103 18.90 -12.82 8.53
N ASP A 104 19.05 -12.01 7.50
CA ASP A 104 18.53 -10.64 7.51
C ASP A 104 17.01 -10.61 7.70
N LYS A 105 16.58 -9.73 8.60
CA LYS A 105 15.19 -9.41 8.84
C LYS A 105 14.77 -8.32 7.87
N VAL A 106 13.77 -8.61 7.04
CA VAL A 106 13.35 -7.74 5.95
C VAL A 106 11.86 -7.49 5.97
N PHE A 107 11.46 -6.36 5.42
CA PHE A 107 10.11 -6.08 5.00
C PHE A 107 10.10 -5.71 3.51
N GLY A 108 8.95 -5.82 2.87
CA GLY A 108 8.85 -5.46 1.47
C GLY A 108 7.46 -5.57 0.91
N THR A 109 7.38 -5.39 -0.40
CA THR A 109 6.14 -5.58 -1.14
C THR A 109 6.42 -6.18 -2.51
N ILE A 110 5.61 -7.15 -2.91
CA ILE A 110 5.68 -7.72 -4.25
C ILE A 110 5.28 -6.64 -5.26
N ILE A 111 6.25 -6.15 -6.01
CA ILE A 111 6.03 -5.16 -7.05
C ILE A 111 5.40 -5.86 -8.26
N SER A 112 4.40 -5.25 -8.82
CA SER A 112 3.65 -5.80 -9.92
C SER A 112 3.41 -4.78 -11.01
N ASP A 113 3.27 -5.27 -12.23
CA ASP A 113 2.82 -4.46 -13.35
C ASP A 113 1.47 -3.79 -13.07
N PRO A 114 1.18 -2.65 -13.70
CA PRO A 114 -0.11 -2.00 -13.59
C PRO A 114 -1.28 -2.92 -13.93
N GLY A 115 -2.38 -2.78 -13.22
CA GLY A 115 -3.59 -3.57 -13.42
C GLY A 115 -3.68 -4.77 -12.48
N LEU A 116 -3.85 -5.96 -13.03
CA LEU A 116 -3.98 -7.19 -12.22
C LEU A 116 -2.65 -7.63 -11.59
N GLY A 117 -1.54 -7.12 -12.08
CA GLY A 117 -0.22 -7.36 -11.52
C GLY A 117 0.32 -8.77 -11.72
N THR A 118 1.27 -9.16 -10.87
CA THR A 118 1.91 -10.47 -10.88
C THR A 118 0.98 -11.58 -10.40
N LYS A 119 1.36 -12.83 -10.70
CA LYS A 119 0.74 -14.02 -10.12
C LYS A 119 1.27 -14.37 -8.72
N ARG A 120 2.40 -13.79 -8.31
CA ARG A 120 2.98 -13.99 -6.97
C ARG A 120 2.07 -13.40 -5.91
N GLY A 121 2.17 -13.90 -4.69
CA GLY A 121 1.44 -13.38 -3.53
C GLY A 121 2.19 -13.62 -2.25
N ALA A 122 2.09 -12.69 -1.32
CA ALA A 122 2.81 -12.72 -0.05
C ALA A 122 2.12 -13.62 1.01
N LEU A 123 0.84 -13.97 0.84
CA LEU A 123 0.14 -14.89 1.75
C LEU A 123 0.61 -16.33 1.54
N ALA A 124 1.85 -16.58 1.91
CA ALA A 124 2.51 -17.87 1.86
C ALA A 124 3.51 -18.00 3.02
N THR A 125 3.84 -19.24 3.39
CA THR A 125 4.83 -19.49 4.45
C THR A 125 6.27 -19.17 4.02
N GLU A 126 6.49 -19.08 2.70
CA GLU A 126 7.76 -18.77 2.07
C GLU A 126 7.49 -18.16 0.69
N ILE A 127 8.30 -17.19 0.29
CA ILE A 127 8.22 -16.53 -1.01
C ILE A 127 9.62 -16.29 -1.59
N CYS A 128 9.71 -16.23 -2.93
CA CYS A 128 10.87 -15.73 -3.65
C CYS A 128 10.58 -14.33 -4.18
N VAL A 129 11.44 -13.37 -3.86
CA VAL A 129 11.27 -11.96 -4.23
C VAL A 129 12.58 -11.38 -4.75
N ASN A 130 12.52 -10.33 -5.57
CA ASN A 130 13.70 -9.62 -6.03
C ASN A 130 14.27 -8.77 -4.89
N GLU A 131 15.59 -8.59 -4.84
CA GLU A 131 16.23 -7.71 -3.85
C GLU A 131 15.69 -6.27 -3.90
N SER A 132 15.20 -5.80 -5.04
CA SER A 132 14.57 -4.49 -5.21
C SER A 132 13.15 -4.39 -4.60
N GLU A 133 12.58 -5.50 -4.14
CA GLU A 133 11.23 -5.55 -3.53
C GLU A 133 11.29 -5.52 -2.00
N ILE A 134 12.48 -5.47 -1.40
CA ILE A 134 12.71 -5.56 0.05
C ILE A 134 13.65 -4.47 0.57
N ALA A 135 13.55 -4.22 1.87
CA ALA A 135 14.52 -3.45 2.66
C ALA A 135 14.73 -4.11 4.02
N LEU A 136 15.78 -3.73 4.72
CA LEU A 136 16.04 -4.16 6.09
C LEU A 136 14.93 -3.67 7.01
N LYS A 137 14.52 -4.52 7.93
CA LYS A 137 13.53 -4.18 8.94
C LYS A 137 14.14 -3.24 9.98
N PRO A 138 13.49 -2.12 10.36
CA PRO A 138 13.92 -1.31 11.50
C PRO A 138 14.06 -2.15 12.77
N ASP A 139 15.14 -1.94 13.54
CA ASP A 139 15.42 -2.75 14.74
C ASP A 139 14.44 -2.50 15.87
N ASN A 140 13.88 -1.28 15.94
CA ASN A 140 12.97 -0.83 17.00
C ASN A 140 11.51 -1.29 16.83
N ILE A 141 11.18 -2.05 15.79
CA ILE A 141 9.83 -2.62 15.58
C ILE A 141 9.88 -4.13 15.41
N ASP A 142 8.76 -4.80 15.65
CA ASP A 142 8.61 -6.24 15.41
C ASP A 142 8.28 -6.56 13.93
N MET A 143 8.20 -7.84 13.60
CA MET A 143 7.88 -8.32 12.25
C MET A 143 6.45 -7.97 11.83
N TYR A 144 5.53 -7.84 12.79
CA TYR A 144 4.12 -7.56 12.50
C TYR A 144 3.93 -6.12 12.06
N HIS A 145 4.57 -5.17 12.74
CA HIS A 145 4.59 -3.77 12.32
C HIS A 145 5.35 -3.59 11.00
N ALA A 146 6.49 -4.26 10.83
CA ALA A 146 7.28 -4.19 9.59
C ALA A 146 6.47 -4.64 8.36
N ALA A 147 5.61 -5.66 8.49
CA ALA A 147 4.74 -6.13 7.41
C ALA A 147 3.72 -5.06 6.93
N THR A 148 3.55 -3.96 7.66
CA THR A 148 2.65 -2.88 7.27
C THR A 148 3.29 -1.82 6.37
N MET A 149 4.62 -1.86 6.19
CA MET A 149 5.40 -0.81 5.57
C MET A 149 5.48 -0.90 4.03
N GLY A 150 5.43 -2.10 3.44
CA GLY A 150 5.77 -2.34 2.04
C GLY A 150 5.08 -1.41 1.03
N VAL A 151 3.79 -1.61 0.76
CA VAL A 151 3.00 -0.74 -0.15
C VAL A 151 2.98 0.70 0.34
N ALA A 152 2.98 0.93 1.66
CA ALA A 152 2.92 2.26 2.23
C ALA A 152 4.16 3.10 1.87
N SER A 153 5.36 2.54 1.98
CA SER A 153 6.62 3.21 1.60
C SER A 153 6.55 3.74 0.17
N LEU A 154 6.28 2.84 -0.77
CA LEU A 154 6.25 3.17 -2.19
C LEU A 154 5.09 4.11 -2.55
N THR A 155 3.93 3.92 -1.90
CA THR A 155 2.73 4.72 -2.19
C THR A 155 2.89 6.16 -1.70
N VAL A 156 3.33 6.35 -0.47
CA VAL A 156 3.46 7.67 0.16
C VAL A 156 4.62 8.45 -0.47
N GLY A 157 5.79 7.82 -0.60
CA GLY A 157 6.96 8.43 -1.24
C GLY A 157 6.68 8.84 -2.68
N GLY A 158 6.14 7.95 -3.49
CA GLY A 158 5.77 8.23 -4.88
C GLY A 158 4.66 9.28 -5.01
N ALA A 159 3.68 9.30 -4.09
CA ALA A 159 2.61 10.29 -4.11
C ALA A 159 3.14 11.71 -3.84
N PHE A 160 3.90 11.87 -2.77
CA PHE A 160 4.42 13.19 -2.39
C PHE A 160 5.51 13.69 -3.34
N ARG A 161 6.32 12.80 -3.91
CA ARG A 161 7.23 13.17 -4.99
C ARG A 161 6.46 13.72 -6.20
N ARG A 162 5.35 13.08 -6.57
CA ARG A 162 4.56 13.46 -7.75
C ARG A 162 3.89 14.81 -7.62
N ILE A 163 3.44 15.20 -6.43
CA ILE A 163 2.83 16.52 -6.16
C ILE A 163 3.84 17.54 -5.62
N HIS A 164 5.14 17.20 -5.56
CA HIS A 164 6.22 18.06 -5.10
C HIS A 164 6.01 18.65 -3.70
N LEU A 165 5.57 17.77 -2.73
CA LEU A 165 5.38 18.20 -1.35
C LEU A 165 6.67 18.73 -0.72
N ASN A 166 6.57 19.87 -0.03
CA ASN A 166 7.67 20.50 0.70
C ASN A 166 7.21 21.12 2.03
N SER A 167 8.15 21.65 2.83
CA SER A 167 7.89 22.18 4.16
C SER A 167 7.04 23.47 4.22
N LYS A 168 6.81 24.11 3.09
CA LYS A 168 5.97 25.34 3.01
C LYS A 168 4.51 25.01 2.73
N ASP A 169 4.21 23.77 2.37
CA ASP A 169 2.89 23.37 1.95
C ASP A 169 1.90 23.22 3.11
N VAL A 170 0.64 23.49 2.80
CA VAL A 170 -0.52 23.05 3.57
C VAL A 170 -1.20 21.96 2.77
N VAL A 171 -1.13 20.73 3.24
CA VAL A 171 -1.67 19.56 2.53
C VAL A 171 -2.90 19.00 3.24
N VAL A 172 -3.96 18.77 2.47
CA VAL A 172 -5.15 18.03 2.93
C VAL A 172 -5.00 16.56 2.54
N ILE A 173 -5.22 15.65 3.49
CA ILE A 173 -5.11 14.20 3.26
C ILE A 173 -6.44 13.52 3.58
N SER A 174 -7.07 12.86 2.60
CA SER A 174 -8.28 12.08 2.82
C SER A 174 -7.99 10.71 3.43
N ALA A 175 -8.97 10.11 4.13
CA ALA A 175 -8.81 8.86 4.87
C ALA A 175 -7.55 8.84 5.77
N ALA A 176 -7.32 9.96 6.44
CA ALA A 176 -6.08 10.25 7.19
C ALA A 176 -5.80 9.28 8.35
N SER A 177 -6.80 8.60 8.91
CA SER A 177 -6.63 7.58 9.95
C SER A 177 -6.39 6.17 9.41
N GLY A 178 -6.55 5.95 8.09
CA GLY A 178 -6.42 4.65 7.45
C GLY A 178 -4.96 4.20 7.25
N GLY A 179 -4.78 2.98 6.71
CA GLY A 179 -3.47 2.34 6.62
C GLY A 179 -2.41 3.08 5.80
N ILE A 180 -2.79 3.78 4.72
CA ILE A 180 -1.88 4.64 3.95
C ILE A 180 -1.95 6.07 4.47
N GLY A 181 -3.16 6.57 4.74
CA GLY A 181 -3.37 7.96 5.18
C GLY A 181 -2.63 8.32 6.46
N SER A 182 -2.62 7.42 7.47
CA SER A 182 -1.92 7.68 8.73
C SER A 182 -0.40 7.77 8.57
N ILE A 183 0.17 6.99 7.67
CA ILE A 183 1.61 7.09 7.33
C ILE A 183 1.87 8.35 6.51
N ALA A 184 0.99 8.69 5.56
CA ALA A 184 1.11 9.91 4.75
C ALA A 184 1.04 11.17 5.61
N VAL A 185 0.15 11.20 6.62
CA VAL A 185 0.07 12.30 7.61
C VAL A 185 1.41 12.50 8.30
N GLN A 186 1.93 11.45 8.93
CA GLN A 186 3.19 11.50 9.68
C GLN A 186 4.39 11.82 8.78
N TYR A 187 4.43 11.25 7.59
CA TYR A 187 5.47 11.55 6.59
C TYR A 187 5.47 13.04 6.22
N ALA A 188 4.29 13.62 5.94
CA ALA A 188 4.18 15.03 5.57
C ALA A 188 4.56 15.95 6.74
N VAL A 189 4.13 15.63 7.96
CA VAL A 189 4.53 16.36 9.20
C VAL A 189 6.06 16.28 9.38
N ALA A 190 6.65 15.10 9.24
CA ALA A 190 8.11 14.92 9.35
C ALA A 190 8.89 15.69 8.29
N LYS A 191 8.29 15.98 7.11
CA LYS A 191 8.84 16.86 6.07
C LYS A 191 8.61 18.36 6.35
N GLY A 192 7.95 18.70 7.46
CA GLY A 192 7.70 20.08 7.87
C GLY A 192 6.46 20.73 7.25
N ALA A 193 5.63 19.98 6.52
CA ALA A 193 4.38 20.50 5.96
C ALA A 193 3.30 20.63 7.05
N THR A 194 2.39 21.59 6.87
CA THR A 194 1.16 21.64 7.68
C THR A 194 0.16 20.64 7.10
N VAL A 195 -0.37 19.75 7.94
CA VAL A 195 -1.27 18.68 7.51
C VAL A 195 -2.67 18.86 8.08
N ILE A 196 -3.68 18.84 7.20
CA ILE A 196 -5.09 18.76 7.58
C ILE A 196 -5.57 17.35 7.22
N GLY A 197 -5.93 16.57 8.25
CA GLY A 197 -6.31 15.16 8.09
C GLY A 197 -7.82 14.95 8.12
N LEU A 198 -8.39 14.42 7.04
CA LEU A 198 -9.83 14.10 6.96
C LEU A 198 -10.08 12.69 7.50
N ALA A 199 -10.82 12.60 8.60
CA ALA A 199 -11.20 11.35 9.24
C ALA A 199 -12.57 11.45 9.92
N ARG A 200 -13.03 10.39 10.58
CA ARG A 200 -14.16 10.46 11.51
C ARG A 200 -13.79 11.24 12.76
N LYS A 201 -14.79 11.87 13.39
CA LYS A 201 -14.62 12.67 14.60
C LYS A 201 -13.89 11.90 15.72
N ASN A 202 -14.17 10.61 15.87
CA ASN A 202 -13.50 9.77 16.89
C ASN A 202 -12.03 9.46 16.61
N ASN A 203 -11.48 9.90 15.49
CA ASN A 203 -10.05 9.80 15.16
C ASN A 203 -9.32 11.15 15.29
N ALA A 204 -9.95 12.19 15.86
CA ALA A 204 -9.33 13.51 15.97
C ALA A 204 -8.05 13.46 16.82
N GLU A 205 -8.12 12.97 18.06
CA GLU A 205 -6.97 12.83 18.96
C GLU A 205 -5.83 12.00 18.34
N TYR A 206 -6.18 10.97 17.57
CA TYR A 206 -5.19 10.15 16.87
C TYR A 206 -4.43 10.96 15.80
N LEU A 207 -5.10 11.83 15.07
CA LEU A 207 -4.45 12.69 14.08
C LEU A 207 -3.66 13.83 14.74
N GLU A 208 -4.17 14.39 15.83
CA GLU A 208 -3.48 15.40 16.63
C GLU A 208 -2.19 14.87 17.24
N SER A 209 -2.18 13.60 17.68
CA SER A 209 -0.97 12.97 18.21
C SER A 209 0.17 12.86 17.19
N PHE A 210 -0.14 12.97 15.90
CA PHE A 210 0.83 13.03 14.81
C PHE A 210 1.18 14.45 14.37
N GLY A 211 0.60 15.48 15.00
CA GLY A 211 0.80 16.87 14.65
C GLY A 211 -0.06 17.36 13.47
N ALA A 212 -1.10 16.63 13.08
CA ALA A 212 -2.04 17.05 12.05
C ALA A 212 -3.26 17.77 12.66
N ILE A 213 -3.88 18.63 11.89
CA ILE A 213 -5.14 19.30 12.22
C ILE A 213 -6.29 18.39 11.76
N PRO A 214 -7.09 17.82 12.65
CA PRO A 214 -8.17 16.92 12.27
C PRO A 214 -9.38 17.69 11.74
N VAL A 215 -10.01 17.18 10.69
CA VAL A 215 -11.30 17.63 10.18
C VAL A 215 -12.21 16.43 9.98
N SER A 216 -13.43 16.53 10.53
CA SER A 216 -14.45 15.49 10.34
C SER A 216 -15.07 15.58 8.94
N TYR A 217 -15.20 14.44 8.28
CA TYR A 217 -15.95 14.35 7.03
C TYR A 217 -17.45 14.15 7.25
N GLU A 218 -17.91 14.16 8.51
CA GLU A 218 -19.32 14.01 8.90
C GLU A 218 -20.07 15.36 8.90
N GLU A 219 -19.36 16.47 8.63
CA GLU A 219 -19.84 17.84 8.58
C GLU A 219 -19.65 18.44 7.16
N ASP A 220 -19.84 19.77 7.03
CA ASP A 220 -19.44 20.47 5.79
C ASP A 220 -17.92 20.51 5.69
N ILE A 221 -17.36 19.55 4.95
CA ILE A 221 -15.94 19.33 4.85
C ILE A 221 -15.20 20.56 4.32
N GLN A 222 -15.73 21.22 3.28
CA GLN A 222 -15.08 22.39 2.66
C GLN A 222 -15.02 23.54 3.66
N LYS A 223 -16.12 23.86 4.31
CA LYS A 223 -16.18 24.92 5.32
C LYS A 223 -15.25 24.62 6.49
N SER A 224 -15.28 23.38 6.97
CA SER A 224 -14.45 22.95 8.09
C SER A 224 -12.95 23.03 7.77
N ILE A 225 -12.52 22.58 6.57
CA ILE A 225 -11.13 22.72 6.11
C ILE A 225 -10.72 24.19 6.09
N LEU A 226 -11.53 25.07 5.47
CA LEU A 226 -11.20 26.48 5.34
C LEU A 226 -11.16 27.22 6.69
N SER A 227 -11.94 26.79 7.68
CA SER A 227 -11.96 27.39 9.01
C SER A 227 -10.73 27.08 9.85
N VAL A 228 -10.07 25.94 9.64
CA VAL A 228 -8.90 25.50 10.41
C VAL A 228 -7.57 25.72 9.69
N ALA A 229 -7.59 26.00 8.39
CA ALA A 229 -6.39 26.17 7.58
C ALA A 229 -5.62 27.43 8.00
N PRO A 230 -4.38 27.33 8.52
CA PRO A 230 -3.63 28.50 8.98
C PRO A 230 -3.07 29.36 7.84
N LYS A 231 -3.02 28.81 6.63
CA LYS A 231 -2.56 29.43 5.38
C LYS A 231 -3.34 28.82 4.21
N PRO A 232 -3.26 29.41 3.01
CA PRO A 232 -3.87 28.81 1.81
C PRO A 232 -3.44 27.36 1.61
N ILE A 233 -4.40 26.50 1.27
CA ILE A 233 -4.15 25.09 0.97
C ILE A 233 -3.39 25.04 -0.35
N THR A 234 -2.30 24.27 -0.38
CA THR A 234 -1.43 24.18 -1.56
C THR A 234 -1.40 22.78 -2.18
N LYS A 235 -1.73 21.74 -1.41
CA LYS A 235 -1.69 20.35 -1.85
C LYS A 235 -2.89 19.55 -1.35
N PHE A 236 -3.23 18.51 -2.09
CA PHE A 236 -4.23 17.52 -1.67
C PHE A 236 -3.74 16.11 -2.00
N LEU A 237 -3.82 15.19 -1.05
CA LEU A 237 -3.60 13.76 -1.28
C LEU A 237 -4.88 12.98 -0.98
N ASP A 238 -5.51 12.47 -2.02
CA ASP A 238 -6.67 11.61 -1.88
C ASP A 238 -6.27 10.14 -1.78
N CYS A 239 -6.47 9.57 -0.57
CA CYS A 239 -6.22 8.16 -0.27
C CYS A 239 -7.49 7.28 -0.33
N TYR A 240 -8.66 7.85 -0.61
CA TYR A 240 -9.96 7.16 -0.55
C TYR A 240 -10.64 7.01 -1.90
N GLY A 241 -10.67 8.08 -2.69
CA GLY A 241 -11.46 8.20 -3.91
C GLY A 241 -12.78 8.96 -3.73
N GLY A 242 -13.78 8.69 -4.57
CA GLY A 242 -15.05 9.39 -4.54
C GLY A 242 -14.94 10.86 -4.95
N ASP A 243 -15.55 11.76 -4.21
CA ASP A 243 -15.61 13.18 -4.55
C ASP A 243 -14.47 14.03 -3.96
N TYR A 244 -13.49 13.43 -3.30
CA TYR A 244 -12.38 14.18 -2.69
C TYR A 244 -11.54 14.95 -3.71
N VAL A 245 -11.35 14.41 -4.91
CA VAL A 245 -10.66 15.15 -5.99
C VAL A 245 -11.49 16.35 -6.45
N LYS A 246 -12.84 16.26 -6.47
CA LYS A 246 -13.71 17.41 -6.74
C LYS A 246 -13.61 18.46 -5.63
N LEU A 247 -13.61 18.02 -4.38
CA LEU A 247 -13.40 18.90 -3.23
C LEU A 247 -12.08 19.68 -3.36
N ALA A 248 -10.99 19.00 -3.75
CA ALA A 248 -9.71 19.65 -3.93
C ALA A 248 -9.75 20.78 -5.00
N PHE A 249 -10.47 20.57 -6.10
CA PHE A 249 -10.70 21.64 -7.09
C PHE A 249 -11.57 22.79 -6.52
N HIS A 250 -12.58 22.49 -5.72
CA HIS A 250 -13.41 23.52 -5.04
C HIS A 250 -12.63 24.31 -3.99
N LEU A 251 -11.55 23.74 -3.45
CA LEU A 251 -10.60 24.44 -2.57
C LEU A 251 -9.61 25.31 -3.37
N GLY A 252 -9.75 25.39 -4.70
CA GLY A 252 -8.94 26.26 -5.59
C GLY A 252 -7.63 25.64 -6.07
N LEU A 253 -7.39 24.34 -5.86
CA LEU A 253 -6.15 23.67 -6.27
C LEU A 253 -6.13 23.37 -7.77
N ASN A 254 -4.93 23.39 -8.36
CA ASN A 254 -4.70 22.92 -9.71
C ASN A 254 -4.50 21.39 -9.75
N GLY A 255 -4.76 20.76 -10.89
CA GLY A 255 -4.60 19.31 -11.02
C GLY A 255 -3.21 18.79 -10.67
N THR A 256 -2.16 19.56 -10.93
CA THR A 256 -0.77 19.19 -10.58
C THR A 256 -0.50 19.13 -9.07
N ASP A 257 -1.32 19.79 -8.27
CA ASP A 257 -1.21 19.86 -6.82
C ASP A 257 -2.11 18.82 -6.10
N ILE A 258 -2.88 18.08 -6.89
CA ILE A 258 -3.82 17.07 -6.40
C ILE A 258 -3.31 15.67 -6.76
N GLY A 259 -2.89 14.91 -5.76
CA GLY A 259 -2.57 13.48 -5.88
C GLY A 259 -3.76 12.62 -5.49
N THR A 260 -3.99 11.52 -6.21
CA THR A 260 -4.99 10.51 -5.80
C THR A 260 -4.45 9.10 -6.02
N LEU A 261 -4.79 8.21 -5.11
CA LEU A 261 -4.50 6.77 -5.20
C LEU A 261 -5.61 5.99 -5.94
N VAL A 262 -6.70 6.66 -6.30
CA VAL A 262 -7.85 6.03 -6.93
C VAL A 262 -8.09 6.63 -8.32
N PRO A 263 -7.77 5.88 -9.38
CA PRO A 263 -7.97 6.38 -10.74
C PRO A 263 -9.46 6.50 -11.08
N SER A 264 -9.82 7.59 -11.74
CA SER A 264 -11.15 7.76 -12.34
C SER A 264 -11.06 8.57 -13.63
N PRO A 265 -12.06 8.50 -14.53
CA PRO A 265 -12.09 9.34 -15.73
C PRO A 265 -12.03 10.83 -15.39
N PHE A 266 -12.70 11.27 -14.33
CA PHE A 266 -12.68 12.66 -13.87
C PHE A 266 -11.27 13.12 -13.49
N VAL A 267 -10.52 12.30 -12.75
CA VAL A 267 -9.11 12.56 -12.37
C VAL A 267 -8.27 12.81 -13.62
N MET A 268 -8.39 11.94 -14.63
CA MET A 268 -7.60 12.03 -15.87
C MET A 268 -7.96 13.28 -16.68
N ILE A 269 -9.25 13.59 -16.86
CA ILE A 269 -9.73 14.73 -17.66
C ILE A 269 -9.34 16.05 -17.00
N LYS A 270 -9.43 16.15 -15.69
CA LYS A 270 -9.13 17.39 -14.94
C LYS A 270 -7.64 17.56 -14.62
N GLY A 271 -6.78 16.64 -15.02
CA GLY A 271 -5.34 16.72 -14.83
C GLY A 271 -4.85 16.47 -13.41
N ALA A 272 -5.73 15.97 -12.51
CA ALA A 272 -5.27 15.50 -11.20
C ALA A 272 -4.35 14.29 -11.35
N GLN A 273 -3.38 14.17 -10.46
CA GLN A 273 -2.29 13.21 -10.61
C GLN A 273 -2.69 11.85 -10.01
N PHE A 274 -3.02 10.87 -10.87
CA PHE A 274 -3.05 9.48 -10.40
C PHE A 274 -1.62 9.07 -10.03
N THR A 275 -1.39 8.81 -8.77
CA THR A 275 -0.06 8.66 -8.18
C THR A 275 0.04 7.40 -7.31
N GLY A 276 1.12 7.30 -6.56
CA GLY A 276 1.44 6.16 -5.70
C GLY A 276 2.65 5.39 -6.22
N PRO A 277 2.68 4.04 -6.15
CA PRO A 277 3.87 3.23 -6.41
C PRO A 277 4.50 3.44 -7.79
N ARG A 278 3.74 3.87 -8.79
CA ARG A 278 4.29 4.16 -10.14
C ARG A 278 5.28 5.33 -10.20
N HIS A 279 5.34 6.15 -9.16
CA HIS A 279 6.28 7.27 -9.03
C HIS A 279 7.26 7.06 -7.88
N SER A 280 7.27 5.85 -7.31
CA SER A 280 8.21 5.47 -6.25
C SER A 280 9.59 5.15 -6.80
N THR A 281 10.57 5.19 -5.92
CA THR A 281 11.92 4.68 -6.11
C THR A 281 12.24 3.68 -5.00
N TYR A 282 13.31 2.94 -5.14
CA TYR A 282 13.78 2.04 -4.08
C TYR A 282 14.08 2.78 -2.76
N ASP A 283 14.54 4.03 -2.86
CA ASP A 283 14.85 4.86 -1.69
C ASP A 283 13.63 5.14 -0.80
N ASP A 284 12.40 5.02 -1.33
CA ASP A 284 11.20 5.20 -0.53
C ASP A 284 11.06 4.16 0.60
N PHE A 285 11.62 2.96 0.42
CA PHE A 285 11.73 1.98 1.49
C PHE A 285 12.65 2.47 2.60
N LYS A 286 13.85 2.96 2.24
CA LYS A 286 14.85 3.48 3.18
C LYS A 286 14.35 4.71 3.91
N ILE A 287 13.72 5.64 3.19
CA ILE A 287 13.16 6.87 3.78
C ILE A 287 12.12 6.52 4.86
N LEU A 288 11.19 5.60 4.59
CA LEU A 288 10.20 5.21 5.58
C LEU A 288 10.85 4.40 6.73
N GLU A 289 11.81 3.54 6.43
CA GLU A 289 12.59 2.80 7.41
C GLU A 289 13.28 3.75 8.39
N GLU A 290 14.01 4.75 7.89
CA GLU A 290 14.66 5.79 8.69
C GLU A 290 13.65 6.58 9.54
N MET A 291 12.51 6.98 8.97
CA MET A 291 11.47 7.70 9.71
C MET A 291 10.86 6.87 10.84
N VAL A 292 10.72 5.56 10.67
CA VAL A 292 10.25 4.64 11.71
C VAL A 292 11.35 4.44 12.76
N SER A 293 12.60 4.24 12.35
CA SER A 293 13.75 4.11 13.24
C SER A 293 13.95 5.33 14.13
N ASP A 294 13.75 6.52 13.56
CA ASP A 294 13.80 7.82 14.27
C ASP A 294 12.57 8.10 15.15
N GLY A 295 11.55 7.25 15.11
CA GLY A 295 10.28 7.48 15.83
C GLY A 295 9.38 8.57 15.23
N LYS A 296 9.71 9.08 14.02
CA LYS A 296 8.91 10.09 13.31
C LYS A 296 7.64 9.51 12.70
N VAL A 297 7.61 8.20 12.44
CA VAL A 297 6.45 7.47 11.94
C VAL A 297 6.16 6.29 12.86
N GLN A 298 4.97 6.29 13.43
CA GLN A 298 4.44 5.21 14.25
C GLN A 298 3.48 4.37 13.42
N LEU A 299 3.67 3.06 13.46
CA LEU A 299 2.85 2.11 12.73
C LEU A 299 1.74 1.60 13.66
N ASN A 300 0.51 1.58 13.17
CA ASN A 300 -0.64 1.08 13.94
C ASN A 300 -1.25 -0.15 13.28
N ILE A 301 -1.35 -1.24 14.04
CA ILE A 301 -2.06 -2.45 13.65
C ILE A 301 -3.42 -2.42 14.34
N GLU A 302 -4.49 -2.30 13.56
CA GLU A 302 -5.86 -2.30 14.08
C GLU A 302 -6.30 -3.69 14.51
N LYS A 303 -5.97 -4.70 13.70
CA LYS A 303 -6.38 -6.09 13.97
C LYS A 303 -5.41 -7.10 13.35
N GLU A 304 -5.14 -8.14 14.11
CA GLU A 304 -4.34 -9.28 13.71
C GLU A 304 -5.24 -10.48 13.42
N TYR A 305 -4.88 -11.25 12.42
CA TYR A 305 -5.58 -12.48 12.02
C TYR A 305 -4.60 -13.63 11.86
N SER A 306 -5.06 -14.85 12.12
CA SER A 306 -4.25 -16.06 11.93
C SER A 306 -4.16 -16.48 10.47
N PHE A 307 -3.13 -17.24 10.12
CA PHE A 307 -2.97 -17.84 8.79
C PHE A 307 -3.82 -19.11 8.65
N SER A 308 -5.13 -18.92 8.62
CA SER A 308 -6.10 -19.95 8.26
C SER A 308 -7.01 -19.41 7.16
N LEU A 309 -7.57 -20.29 6.34
CA LEU A 309 -8.43 -19.86 5.23
C LEU A 309 -9.61 -19.01 5.69
N GLU A 310 -10.26 -19.41 6.79
CA GLU A 310 -11.42 -18.68 7.32
C GLU A 310 -11.03 -17.31 7.86
N SER A 311 -9.94 -17.24 8.63
CA SER A 311 -9.44 -15.99 9.19
C SER A 311 -8.99 -15.00 8.10
N VAL A 312 -8.35 -15.49 7.03
CA VAL A 312 -7.97 -14.66 5.86
C VAL A 312 -9.20 -14.13 5.13
N ARG A 313 -10.23 -14.95 4.93
CA ARG A 313 -11.50 -14.54 4.32
C ARG A 313 -12.20 -13.46 5.17
N GLU A 314 -12.25 -13.66 6.49
CA GLU A 314 -12.79 -12.66 7.43
C GLU A 314 -11.99 -11.35 7.36
N ALA A 315 -10.65 -11.41 7.33
CA ALA A 315 -9.78 -10.25 7.26
C ALA A 315 -10.07 -9.40 6.01
N TYR A 316 -10.23 -10.02 4.84
CA TYR A 316 -10.58 -9.28 3.61
C TYR A 316 -12.01 -8.76 3.62
N ARG A 317 -12.97 -9.50 4.17
CA ARG A 317 -14.35 -9.02 4.36
C ARG A 317 -14.38 -7.79 5.25
N SER A 318 -13.68 -7.84 6.37
CA SER A 318 -13.53 -6.73 7.30
C SER A 318 -12.79 -5.53 6.68
N LEU A 319 -11.71 -5.77 5.92
CA LEU A 319 -10.97 -4.71 5.22
C LEU A 319 -11.86 -3.97 4.21
N LYS A 320 -12.73 -4.68 3.51
CA LYS A 320 -13.64 -4.12 2.52
C LYS A 320 -14.72 -3.20 3.14
N LEU A 321 -15.11 -3.44 4.37
CA LEU A 321 -16.04 -2.58 5.12
C LEU A 321 -15.40 -1.21 5.44
N GLY A 322 -14.08 -1.10 5.38
CA GLY A 322 -13.37 0.14 5.66
C GLY A 322 -13.35 0.52 7.14
N HIS A 323 -13.29 1.83 7.40
CA HIS A 323 -13.26 2.43 8.74
C HIS A 323 -12.10 1.95 9.63
N THR A 324 -10.98 1.64 9.00
CA THR A 324 -9.76 1.12 9.64
C THR A 324 -8.96 2.27 10.27
N ARG A 325 -8.46 2.06 11.49
CA ARG A 325 -7.45 2.90 12.12
C ARG A 325 -6.10 2.21 12.02
N GLY A 326 -5.28 2.59 11.04
CA GLY A 326 -4.03 1.87 10.73
C GLY A 326 -4.23 0.69 9.77
N LYS A 327 -3.48 -0.38 9.95
CA LYS A 327 -3.45 -1.55 9.04
C LYS A 327 -3.93 -2.84 9.72
N ARG A 328 -4.29 -3.82 8.91
CA ARG A 328 -4.61 -5.19 9.33
C ARG A 328 -3.55 -6.13 8.81
N ILE A 329 -3.22 -7.16 9.58
CA ILE A 329 -2.20 -8.14 9.23
C ILE A 329 -2.70 -9.57 9.38
N ILE A 330 -2.04 -10.47 8.64
CA ILE A 330 -2.12 -11.93 8.86
C ILE A 330 -0.81 -12.37 9.47
N LYS A 331 -0.87 -13.02 10.63
CA LYS A 331 0.27 -13.65 11.30
C LYS A 331 0.49 -15.04 10.69
N ILE A 332 1.62 -15.21 9.99
CA ILE A 332 2.00 -16.50 9.38
C ILE A 332 2.71 -17.38 10.43
N ARG A 333 3.48 -16.75 11.31
CA ARG A 333 4.26 -17.39 12.39
C ARG A 333 4.21 -16.51 13.62
N GLU A 334 4.42 -17.14 14.76
CA GLU A 334 4.65 -16.49 16.05
C GLU A 334 6.11 -16.13 16.25
#